data_df82c96522cd2e881fc84e3a43f9e47f
#
_entry.id   df82c96522cd2e881fc84e3a43f9e47f
#
_cell.length_a   1.000
_cell.length_b   1.000
_cell.length_c   1.000
_cell.angle_alpha   90.00
_cell.angle_beta   90.00
_cell.angle_gamma   90.00
#
_symmetry.space_group_name_H-M   'P 1'
#
loop_
_entity.id
_entity.type
_entity.pdbx_description
1 polymer ?
#
loop_
_entity_poly.entity_id
_entity_poly.type
_entity_poly.pdbx_seq_one_letter_code
_entity_poly.pdbx_strand_id
1 'polypeptide(L)'
;MTMATIPNPTMGQATAVAGLLDAYASSQMQQTAAIQQQTAYMVQARDTLALAEVRADMDEQYAAVQSGRMLQKAETEARNWQIAGNTLLRNMRKTNAALRARAAAGGVALGSGSIEGVQLENVAATMRDLGVADLNALTARVLGFEDASALLQSTELQNTLNLFAAQRGAGQLETAASAARRTGGMLSTFTLTRGLTNLAKADPFSGKSSTIDPDFKGYGGRF
;
A
#
# COMPACT_ATOMS: atom_id res chain seq x y z
N MET A 1 27.69 -65.04 -40.01
CA MET A 1 26.99 -63.97 -39.33
C MET A 1 26.93 -64.35 -37.83
N THR A 2 27.86 -63.85 -37.03
CA THR A 2 27.90 -64.09 -35.57
C THR A 2 26.97 -63.09 -34.92
N MET A 3 25.82 -63.56 -34.41
CA MET A 3 24.95 -62.74 -33.55
C MET A 3 25.69 -62.38 -32.24
N ALA A 4 25.95 -61.08 -32.04
CA ALA A 4 26.48 -60.60 -30.83
C ALA A 4 25.41 -60.79 -29.73
N THR A 5 25.63 -61.70 -28.80
CA THR A 5 24.80 -61.88 -27.58
C THR A 5 24.94 -60.63 -26.72
N ILE A 6 23.87 -59.82 -26.62
CA ILE A 6 23.82 -58.70 -25.67
C ILE A 6 23.86 -59.31 -24.23
N PRO A 7 24.88 -59.01 -23.41
CA PRO A 7 24.96 -59.60 -22.07
C PRO A 7 23.78 -59.09 -21.22
N ASN A 8 23.09 -60.01 -20.57
CA ASN A 8 22.03 -59.66 -19.63
C ASN A 8 22.60 -58.73 -18.51
N PRO A 9 21.96 -57.59 -18.22
CA PRO A 9 22.44 -56.68 -17.18
C PRO A 9 22.46 -57.41 -15.86
N THR A 10 23.57 -57.29 -15.12
CA THR A 10 23.67 -57.84 -13.76
C THR A 10 22.72 -57.11 -12.84
N MET A 11 22.27 -57.77 -11.77
CA MET A 11 21.33 -57.20 -10.79
C MET A 11 21.83 -55.84 -10.21
N GLY A 12 23.13 -55.65 -10.07
CA GLY A 12 23.78 -54.39 -9.65
C GLY A 12 23.67 -53.29 -10.69
N GLN A 13 23.76 -53.64 -12.00
CA GLN A 13 23.60 -52.65 -13.07
C GLN A 13 22.13 -52.14 -13.17
N ALA A 14 21.16 -53.04 -13.00
CA ALA A 14 19.74 -52.64 -12.95
C ALA A 14 19.43 -51.73 -11.79
N THR A 15 19.98 -51.99 -10.61
CA THR A 15 19.79 -51.13 -9.40
C THR A 15 20.46 -49.78 -9.55
N ALA A 16 21.64 -49.72 -10.18
CA ALA A 16 22.37 -48.45 -10.38
C ALA A 16 21.65 -47.56 -11.43
N VAL A 17 21.10 -48.15 -12.49
CA VAL A 17 20.28 -47.41 -13.51
C VAL A 17 18.98 -46.93 -12.89
N ALA A 18 18.31 -47.76 -12.06
CA ALA A 18 17.11 -47.33 -11.35
C ALA A 18 17.38 -46.17 -10.40
N GLY A 19 18.50 -46.17 -9.66
CA GLY A 19 18.93 -45.09 -8.80
C GLY A 19 19.26 -43.77 -9.56
N LEU A 20 19.79 -43.88 -10.79
CA LEU A 20 20.01 -42.70 -11.66
C LEU A 20 18.69 -42.11 -12.15
N LEU A 21 17.74 -42.94 -12.55
CA LEU A 21 16.42 -42.50 -12.98
C LEU A 21 15.66 -41.81 -11.84
N ASP A 22 15.76 -42.37 -10.63
CA ASP A 22 15.16 -41.75 -9.42
C ASP A 22 15.82 -40.41 -9.10
N ALA A 23 17.15 -40.31 -9.17
CA ALA A 23 17.88 -39.06 -8.98
C ALA A 23 17.49 -38.02 -10.06
N TYR A 24 17.30 -38.44 -11.30
CA TYR A 24 16.84 -37.55 -12.36
C TYR A 24 15.41 -37.07 -12.12
N ALA A 25 14.47 -37.95 -11.80
CA ALA A 25 13.10 -37.60 -11.47
C ALA A 25 13.02 -36.65 -10.27
N SER A 26 13.80 -36.93 -9.20
CA SER A 26 13.89 -36.07 -8.02
C SER A 26 14.45 -34.70 -8.37
N SER A 27 15.46 -34.61 -9.24
CA SER A 27 16.03 -33.33 -9.68
C SER A 27 15.03 -32.48 -10.46
N GLN A 28 14.23 -33.12 -11.33
CA GLN A 28 13.15 -32.46 -12.09
C GLN A 28 12.06 -31.93 -11.15
N MET A 29 11.64 -32.72 -10.16
CA MET A 29 10.67 -32.26 -9.15
C MET A 29 11.18 -31.07 -8.35
N GLN A 30 12.44 -31.07 -7.93
CA GLN A 30 13.08 -29.96 -7.22
C GLN A 30 13.13 -28.69 -8.07
N GLN A 31 13.47 -28.79 -9.36
CA GLN A 31 13.47 -27.66 -10.26
C GLN A 31 12.04 -27.10 -10.48
N THR A 32 11.07 -27.98 -10.67
CA THR A 32 9.66 -27.57 -10.84
C THR A 32 9.14 -26.87 -9.59
N ALA A 33 9.41 -27.42 -8.42
CA ALA A 33 9.03 -26.79 -7.15
C ALA A 33 9.69 -25.42 -6.96
N ALA A 34 10.97 -25.28 -7.30
CA ALA A 34 11.68 -24.00 -7.23
C ALA A 34 11.09 -22.95 -8.21
N ILE A 35 10.72 -23.35 -9.42
CA ILE A 35 10.06 -22.46 -10.39
C ILE A 35 8.68 -22.04 -9.89
N GLN A 36 7.88 -22.97 -9.34
CA GLN A 36 6.57 -22.63 -8.77
C GLN A 36 6.71 -21.66 -7.61
N GLN A 37 7.66 -21.88 -6.71
CA GLN A 37 7.93 -20.98 -5.58
C GLN A 37 8.40 -19.60 -6.06
N GLN A 38 9.28 -19.54 -7.06
CA GLN A 38 9.70 -18.29 -7.68
C GLN A 38 8.49 -17.54 -8.26
N THR A 39 7.65 -18.22 -9.02
CA THR A 39 6.46 -17.62 -9.63
C THR A 39 5.49 -17.08 -8.56
N ALA A 40 5.27 -17.84 -7.48
CA ALA A 40 4.43 -17.41 -6.37
C ALA A 40 4.94 -16.13 -5.73
N TYR A 41 6.24 -16.01 -5.45
CA TYR A 41 6.83 -14.79 -4.91
C TYR A 41 6.73 -13.60 -5.87
N MET A 42 6.92 -13.81 -7.17
CA MET A 42 6.79 -12.74 -8.17
C MET A 42 5.34 -12.25 -8.32
N VAL A 43 4.36 -13.16 -8.28
CA VAL A 43 2.94 -12.79 -8.26
C VAL A 43 2.62 -12.00 -7.00
N GLN A 44 3.03 -12.49 -5.84
CA GLN A 44 2.80 -11.78 -4.57
C GLN A 44 3.46 -10.39 -4.56
N ALA A 45 4.65 -10.22 -5.14
CA ALA A 45 5.31 -8.92 -5.25
C ALA A 45 4.48 -7.95 -6.10
N ARG A 46 3.99 -8.41 -7.26
CA ARG A 46 3.13 -7.60 -8.14
C ARG A 46 1.80 -7.23 -7.49
N ASP A 47 1.16 -8.19 -6.84
CA ASP A 47 -0.11 -7.96 -6.14
C ASP A 47 0.05 -6.95 -5.01
N THR A 48 1.16 -7.01 -4.28
CA THR A 48 1.48 -6.05 -3.21
C THR A 48 1.60 -4.63 -3.76
N LEU A 49 2.28 -4.44 -4.89
CA LEU A 49 2.41 -3.13 -5.54
C LEU A 49 1.06 -2.65 -6.08
N ALA A 50 0.34 -3.48 -6.81
CA ALA A 50 -0.97 -3.13 -7.37
C ALA A 50 -1.98 -2.74 -6.28
N LEU A 51 -2.01 -3.46 -5.16
CA LEU A 51 -2.86 -3.12 -4.02
C LEU A 51 -2.45 -1.80 -3.35
N ALA A 52 -1.16 -1.50 -3.28
CA ALA A 52 -0.67 -0.25 -2.72
C ALA A 52 -1.04 0.94 -3.62
N GLU A 53 -0.94 0.81 -4.95
CA GLU A 53 -1.36 1.82 -5.92
C GLU A 53 -2.87 2.08 -5.84
N VAL A 54 -3.69 1.02 -5.85
CA VAL A 54 -5.15 1.17 -5.73
C VAL A 54 -5.54 1.84 -4.41
N ARG A 55 -4.88 1.53 -3.31
CA ARG A 55 -5.13 2.21 -2.02
C ARG A 55 -4.74 3.67 -2.08
N ALA A 56 -3.59 4.01 -2.66
CA ALA A 56 -3.16 5.40 -2.81
C ALA A 56 -4.19 6.21 -3.61
N ASP A 57 -4.68 5.68 -4.74
CA ASP A 57 -5.72 6.33 -5.56
C ASP A 57 -7.03 6.54 -4.78
N MET A 58 -7.45 5.54 -3.98
CA MET A 58 -8.65 5.64 -3.16
C MET A 58 -8.50 6.67 -2.04
N ASP A 59 -7.35 6.71 -1.37
CA ASP A 59 -7.05 7.66 -0.31
C ASP A 59 -6.99 9.09 -0.85
N GLU A 60 -6.42 9.30 -2.05
CA GLU A 60 -6.43 10.60 -2.74
C GLU A 60 -7.84 11.06 -3.10
N GLN A 61 -8.67 10.19 -3.67
CA GLN A 61 -10.07 10.50 -3.98
C GLN A 61 -10.84 10.84 -2.71
N TYR A 62 -10.65 10.09 -1.64
CA TYR A 62 -11.28 10.36 -0.36
C TYR A 62 -10.84 11.70 0.23
N ALA A 63 -9.54 11.99 0.22
CA ALA A 63 -8.99 13.26 0.68
C ALA A 63 -9.51 14.44 -0.16
N ALA A 64 -9.62 14.29 -1.49
CA ALA A 64 -10.19 15.32 -2.38
C ALA A 64 -11.66 15.61 -2.05
N VAL A 65 -12.47 14.58 -1.79
CA VAL A 65 -13.87 14.76 -1.38
C VAL A 65 -13.97 15.43 -0.01
N GLN A 66 -13.15 15.01 0.94
CA GLN A 66 -13.12 15.59 2.30
C GLN A 66 -12.66 17.05 2.28
N SER A 67 -11.60 17.37 1.55
CA SER A 67 -11.11 18.75 1.38
C SER A 67 -12.16 19.65 0.72
N GLY A 68 -12.85 19.14 -0.29
CA GLY A 68 -13.98 19.84 -0.92
C GLY A 68 -15.10 20.15 0.09
N ARG A 69 -15.44 19.22 0.97
CA ARG A 69 -16.44 19.44 2.04
C ARG A 69 -15.97 20.48 3.07
N MET A 70 -14.68 20.47 3.45
CA MET A 70 -14.10 21.47 4.35
C MET A 70 -14.19 22.86 3.75
N LEU A 71 -13.82 23.03 2.48
CA LEU A 71 -13.95 24.29 1.75
C LEU A 71 -15.41 24.76 1.67
N GLN A 72 -16.34 23.86 1.35
CA GLN A 72 -17.77 24.21 1.29
C GLN A 72 -18.31 24.63 2.65
N LYS A 73 -17.89 23.96 3.74
CA LYS A 73 -18.24 24.34 5.11
C LYS A 73 -17.70 25.73 5.46
N ALA A 74 -16.43 25.98 5.16
CA ALA A 74 -15.78 27.27 5.40
C ALA A 74 -16.47 28.40 4.60
N GLU A 75 -16.84 28.17 3.36
CA GLU A 75 -17.59 29.14 2.57
C GLU A 75 -18.99 29.40 3.12
N THR A 76 -19.67 28.35 3.57
CA THR A 76 -21.00 28.51 4.21
C THR A 76 -20.89 29.33 5.48
N GLU A 77 -19.88 29.07 6.30
CA GLU A 77 -19.61 29.83 7.51
C GLU A 77 -19.27 31.30 7.21
N ALA A 78 -18.42 31.55 6.23
CA ALA A 78 -18.11 32.91 5.77
C ALA A 78 -19.36 33.66 5.27
N ARG A 79 -20.24 32.98 4.52
CA ARG A 79 -21.52 33.58 4.10
C ARG A 79 -22.43 33.89 5.29
N ASN A 80 -22.48 33.05 6.30
CA ASN A 80 -23.26 33.30 7.50
C ASN A 80 -22.78 34.58 8.22
N TRP A 81 -21.47 34.81 8.32
CA TRP A 81 -20.90 36.04 8.84
C TRP A 81 -21.26 37.26 8.00
N GLN A 82 -21.25 37.16 6.67
CA GLN A 82 -21.68 38.23 5.78
C GLN A 82 -23.18 38.54 5.94
N ILE A 83 -24.03 37.51 6.12
CA ILE A 83 -25.47 37.70 6.38
C ILE A 83 -25.66 38.40 7.73
N ALA A 84 -24.89 38.00 8.76
CA ALA A 84 -24.92 38.69 10.05
C ALA A 84 -24.54 40.16 9.92
N GLY A 85 -23.43 40.47 9.23
CA GLY A 85 -23.02 41.85 8.94
C GLY A 85 -24.09 42.66 8.21
N ASN A 86 -24.72 42.12 7.19
CA ASN A 86 -25.83 42.76 6.49
C ASN A 86 -27.05 43.00 7.38
N THR A 87 -27.29 42.13 8.37
CA THR A 87 -28.36 42.28 9.35
C THR A 87 -28.05 43.43 10.31
N LEU A 88 -26.79 43.56 10.76
CA LEU A 88 -26.33 44.68 11.55
C LEU A 88 -26.57 46.02 10.83
N LEU A 89 -26.20 46.12 9.56
CA LEU A 89 -26.45 47.31 8.73
C LEU A 89 -27.93 47.64 8.60
N ARG A 90 -28.79 46.65 8.39
CA ARG A 90 -30.25 46.84 8.33
C ARG A 90 -30.80 47.36 9.67
N ASN A 91 -30.34 46.79 10.80
CA ASN A 91 -30.78 47.17 12.13
C ASN A 91 -30.34 48.60 12.45
N MET A 92 -29.09 48.96 12.12
CA MET A 92 -28.59 50.34 12.28
C MET A 92 -29.47 51.34 11.52
N ARG A 93 -29.79 51.04 10.22
CA ARG A 93 -30.67 51.90 9.42
C ARG A 93 -32.04 52.03 10.03
N LYS A 94 -32.66 50.95 10.54
CA LYS A 94 -33.96 50.96 11.22
C LYS A 94 -33.90 51.80 12.52
N THR A 95 -32.86 51.61 13.31
CA THR A 95 -32.67 52.35 14.58
C THR A 95 -32.50 53.84 14.31
N ASN A 96 -31.68 54.23 13.33
CA ASN A 96 -31.48 55.62 12.97
C ASN A 96 -32.77 56.24 12.36
N ALA A 97 -33.54 55.48 11.57
CA ALA A 97 -34.82 55.95 11.08
C ALA A 97 -35.86 56.14 12.19
N ALA A 98 -35.93 55.22 13.15
CA ALA A 98 -36.77 55.32 14.35
C ALA A 98 -36.40 56.53 15.23
N LEU A 99 -35.11 56.79 15.41
CA LEU A 99 -34.60 57.96 16.14
C LEU A 99 -35.06 59.26 15.48
N ARG A 100 -34.93 59.36 14.13
CA ARG A 100 -35.40 60.51 13.38
C ARG A 100 -36.92 60.71 13.49
N ALA A 101 -37.70 59.63 13.35
CA ALA A 101 -39.15 59.70 13.48
C ALA A 101 -39.59 60.15 14.87
N ARG A 102 -38.97 59.66 15.91
CA ARG A 102 -39.25 60.10 17.34
C ARG A 102 -38.86 61.52 17.57
N ALA A 103 -37.72 61.99 17.07
CA ALA A 103 -37.30 63.37 17.15
C ALA A 103 -38.27 64.33 16.45
N ALA A 104 -38.71 63.98 15.26
CA ALA A 104 -39.69 64.74 14.53
C ALA A 104 -41.04 64.78 15.25
N ALA A 105 -41.52 63.70 15.82
CA ALA A 105 -42.75 63.65 16.61
C ALA A 105 -42.65 64.46 17.94
N GLY A 106 -41.46 64.55 18.50
CA GLY A 106 -41.17 65.36 19.72
C GLY A 106 -40.89 66.84 19.46
N GLY A 107 -40.98 67.30 18.18
CA GLY A 107 -40.70 68.71 17.81
C GLY A 107 -39.20 69.09 17.93
N VAL A 108 -38.30 68.09 18.05
CA VAL A 108 -36.85 68.31 18.12
C VAL A 108 -36.31 68.50 16.71
N ALA A 109 -35.52 69.55 16.46
CA ALA A 109 -34.91 69.82 15.17
C ALA A 109 -33.97 68.62 14.79
N LEU A 110 -34.17 68.04 13.59
CA LEU A 110 -33.42 66.89 13.14
C LEU A 110 -31.91 67.13 13.01
N GLY A 111 -31.45 68.36 13.00
CA GLY A 111 -30.04 68.79 13.03
C GLY A 111 -29.53 69.19 14.43
N SER A 112 -30.23 68.85 15.51
CA SER A 112 -29.71 69.11 16.87
C SER A 112 -28.57 68.15 17.17
N GLY A 113 -27.43 68.64 17.69
CA GLY A 113 -26.18 67.88 17.88
C GLY A 113 -26.32 66.63 18.74
N SER A 114 -27.37 66.52 19.60
CA SER A 114 -27.63 65.33 20.39
C SER A 114 -28.11 64.14 19.54
N ILE A 115 -28.96 64.36 18.52
CA ILE A 115 -29.49 63.29 17.68
C ILE A 115 -28.40 62.84 16.71
N GLU A 116 -27.67 63.76 16.13
CA GLU A 116 -26.55 63.48 15.26
C GLU A 116 -25.44 62.70 16.00
N GLY A 117 -25.14 63.07 17.26
CA GLY A 117 -24.19 62.37 18.10
C GLY A 117 -24.55 60.89 18.31
N VAL A 118 -25.83 60.61 18.64
CA VAL A 118 -26.32 59.23 18.82
C VAL A 118 -26.30 58.44 17.47
N GLN A 119 -26.64 59.10 16.38
CA GLN A 119 -26.56 58.45 15.06
C GLN A 119 -25.14 58.12 14.64
N LEU A 120 -24.18 59.02 14.87
CA LEU A 120 -22.77 58.80 14.61
C LEU A 120 -22.18 57.66 15.48
N GLU A 121 -22.58 57.65 16.77
CA GLU A 121 -22.17 56.55 17.67
C GLU A 121 -22.72 55.20 17.21
N ASN A 122 -24.01 55.14 16.82
CA ASN A 122 -24.57 53.87 16.25
C ASN A 122 -23.91 53.47 14.95
N VAL A 123 -23.53 54.38 14.07
CA VAL A 123 -22.77 54.12 12.87
C VAL A 123 -21.39 53.59 13.22
N ALA A 124 -20.66 54.26 14.15
CA ALA A 124 -19.32 53.85 14.56
C ALA A 124 -19.31 52.47 15.21
N ALA A 125 -20.27 52.15 16.08
CA ALA A 125 -20.43 50.85 16.69
C ALA A 125 -20.71 49.77 15.65
N THR A 126 -21.67 50.02 14.76
CA THR A 126 -22.04 49.08 13.67
C THR A 126 -20.87 48.82 12.70
N MET A 127 -20.07 49.86 12.41
CA MET A 127 -18.89 49.68 11.54
C MET A 127 -17.81 48.84 12.18
N ARG A 128 -17.62 48.93 13.52
CA ARG A 128 -16.72 47.99 14.26
C ARG A 128 -17.23 46.56 14.22
N ASP A 129 -18.51 46.36 14.49
CA ASP A 129 -19.13 45.02 14.46
C ASP A 129 -19.11 44.43 13.05
N LEU A 130 -19.29 45.24 12.00
CA LEU A 130 -19.17 44.84 10.61
C LEU A 130 -17.72 44.40 10.30
N GLY A 131 -16.73 45.17 10.78
CA GLY A 131 -15.32 44.80 10.60
C GLY A 131 -14.97 43.48 11.27
N VAL A 132 -15.55 43.18 12.45
CA VAL A 132 -15.41 41.86 13.10
C VAL A 132 -16.09 40.77 12.30
N ALA A 133 -17.29 41.00 11.73
CA ALA A 133 -17.97 40.01 10.89
C ALA A 133 -17.19 39.71 9.61
N ASP A 134 -16.62 40.74 8.96
CA ASP A 134 -15.79 40.55 7.76
C ASP A 134 -14.48 39.82 8.09
N LEU A 135 -13.84 40.14 9.21
CA LEU A 135 -12.65 39.43 9.68
C LEU A 135 -12.96 37.94 9.94
N ASN A 136 -14.06 37.66 10.62
CA ASN A 136 -14.49 36.29 10.90
C ASN A 136 -14.79 35.51 9.61
N ALA A 137 -15.42 36.16 8.62
CA ALA A 137 -15.66 35.57 7.33
C ALA A 137 -14.36 35.23 6.57
N LEU A 138 -13.38 36.12 6.64
CA LEU A 138 -12.06 35.89 6.06
C LEU A 138 -11.33 34.73 6.80
N THR A 139 -11.34 34.77 8.12
CA THR A 139 -10.71 33.74 8.97
C THR A 139 -11.32 32.36 8.70
N ALA A 140 -12.64 32.25 8.59
CA ALA A 140 -13.30 30.99 8.27
C ALA A 140 -12.82 30.41 6.90
N ARG A 141 -12.65 31.26 5.89
CA ARG A 141 -12.10 30.83 4.59
C ARG A 141 -10.65 30.39 4.67
N VAL A 142 -9.81 31.16 5.36
CA VAL A 142 -8.38 30.85 5.50
C VAL A 142 -8.18 29.54 6.25
N LEU A 143 -8.83 29.38 7.39
CA LEU A 143 -8.74 28.13 8.17
C LEU A 143 -9.27 26.93 7.38
N GLY A 144 -10.40 27.09 6.67
CA GLY A 144 -10.92 26.01 5.85
C GLY A 144 -9.98 25.61 4.69
N PHE A 145 -9.27 26.58 4.11
CA PHE A 145 -8.27 26.32 3.09
C PHE A 145 -7.02 25.64 3.68
N GLU A 146 -6.55 26.11 4.85
CA GLU A 146 -5.41 25.50 5.55
C GLU A 146 -5.70 24.06 5.95
N ASP A 147 -6.88 23.79 6.54
CA ASP A 147 -7.30 22.44 6.90
C ASP A 147 -7.41 21.52 5.69
N ALA A 148 -8.00 21.99 4.58
CA ALA A 148 -8.14 21.24 3.35
C ALA A 148 -6.77 20.93 2.72
N SER A 149 -5.86 21.89 2.69
CA SER A 149 -4.52 21.71 2.15
C SER A 149 -3.66 20.79 3.02
N ALA A 150 -3.76 20.90 4.34
CA ALA A 150 -3.06 20.02 5.27
C ALA A 150 -3.51 18.57 5.13
N LEU A 151 -4.83 18.34 4.94
CA LEU A 151 -5.36 17.01 4.68
C LEU A 151 -4.78 16.40 3.40
N LEU A 152 -4.78 17.16 2.29
CA LEU A 152 -4.23 16.69 1.02
C LEU A 152 -2.74 16.36 1.12
N GLN A 153 -1.94 17.25 1.72
CA GLN A 153 -0.51 17.04 1.92
C GLN A 153 -0.20 15.83 2.82
N SER A 154 -0.97 15.66 3.91
CA SER A 154 -0.78 14.51 4.81
C SER A 154 -1.13 13.19 4.12
N THR A 155 -2.17 13.18 3.28
CA THR A 155 -2.55 11.99 2.50
C THR A 155 -1.50 11.66 1.46
N GLU A 156 -0.99 12.64 0.72
CA GLU A 156 0.08 12.45 -0.26
C GLU A 156 1.36 11.89 0.39
N LEU A 157 1.75 12.45 1.54
CA LEU A 157 2.90 11.95 2.30
C LEU A 157 2.69 10.51 2.75
N GLN A 158 1.51 10.19 3.30
CA GLN A 158 1.18 8.85 3.75
C GLN A 158 1.16 7.84 2.58
N ASN A 159 0.59 8.21 1.44
CA ASN A 159 0.59 7.40 0.23
C ASN A 159 2.01 7.14 -0.28
N THR A 160 2.86 8.18 -0.30
CA THR A 160 4.27 8.03 -0.68
C THR A 160 5.00 7.05 0.24
N LEU A 161 4.81 7.14 1.55
CA LEU A 161 5.40 6.20 2.51
C LEU A 161 4.88 4.77 2.33
N ASN A 162 3.58 4.61 2.08
CA ASN A 162 2.95 3.31 1.85
C ASN A 162 3.45 2.67 0.55
N LEU A 163 3.56 3.44 -0.54
CA LEU A 163 4.12 2.98 -1.81
C LEU A 163 5.60 2.58 -1.66
N PHE A 164 6.40 3.38 -0.93
CA PHE A 164 7.78 3.05 -0.65
C PHE A 164 7.92 1.75 0.17
N ALA A 165 7.07 1.55 1.17
CA ALA A 165 7.02 0.32 1.96
C ALA A 165 6.64 -0.89 1.09
N ALA A 166 5.65 -0.73 0.20
CA ALA A 166 5.23 -1.76 -0.75
C ALA A 166 6.34 -2.12 -1.75
N GLN A 167 7.04 -1.13 -2.30
CA GLN A 167 8.20 -1.35 -3.19
C GLN A 167 9.32 -2.10 -2.49
N ARG A 168 9.61 -1.76 -1.24
CA ARG A 168 10.61 -2.45 -0.43
C ARG A 168 10.21 -3.90 -0.16
N GLY A 169 8.94 -4.14 0.18
CA GLY A 169 8.38 -5.48 0.35
C GLY A 169 8.45 -6.31 -0.93
N ALA A 170 8.06 -5.73 -2.07
CA ALA A 170 8.16 -6.37 -3.38
C ALA A 170 9.60 -6.73 -3.74
N GLY A 171 10.57 -5.83 -3.51
CA GLY A 171 12.00 -6.11 -3.73
C GLY A 171 12.54 -7.24 -2.85
N GLN A 172 12.06 -7.39 -1.62
CA GLN A 172 12.40 -8.55 -0.77
C GLN A 172 11.84 -9.85 -1.34
N LEU A 173 10.61 -9.85 -1.85
CA LEU A 173 9.98 -11.00 -2.48
C LEU A 173 10.71 -11.40 -3.78
N GLU A 174 11.13 -10.45 -4.59
CA GLU A 174 11.94 -10.70 -5.79
C GLU A 174 13.30 -11.31 -5.44
N THR A 175 13.93 -10.82 -4.35
CA THR A 175 15.16 -11.41 -3.83
C THR A 175 14.93 -12.85 -3.37
N ALA A 176 13.83 -13.11 -2.64
CA ALA A 176 13.45 -14.46 -2.21
C ALA A 176 13.15 -15.37 -3.42
N ALA A 177 12.47 -14.84 -4.46
CA ALA A 177 12.22 -15.56 -5.71
C ALA A 177 13.53 -15.99 -6.40
N SER A 178 14.49 -15.08 -6.49
CA SER A 178 15.80 -15.36 -7.08
C SER A 178 16.61 -16.38 -6.27
N ALA A 179 16.52 -16.30 -4.94
CA ALA A 179 17.15 -17.25 -4.03
C ALA A 179 16.53 -18.65 -4.16
N ALA A 180 15.19 -18.74 -4.22
CA ALA A 180 14.48 -20.01 -4.42
C ALA A 180 14.92 -20.71 -5.71
N ARG A 181 15.05 -19.96 -6.79
CA ARG A 181 15.55 -20.50 -8.09
C ARG A 181 16.99 -21.00 -7.98
N ARG A 182 17.89 -20.23 -7.37
CA ARG A 182 19.30 -20.63 -7.18
C ARG A 182 19.41 -21.89 -6.32
N THR A 183 18.68 -21.92 -5.20
CA THR A 183 18.68 -23.07 -4.29
C THR A 183 18.14 -24.32 -4.96
N GLY A 184 17.03 -24.21 -5.71
CA GLY A 184 16.49 -25.34 -6.50
C GLY A 184 17.45 -25.85 -7.55
N GLY A 185 18.15 -24.95 -8.25
CA GLY A 185 19.20 -25.30 -9.22
C GLY A 185 20.38 -26.04 -8.55
N MET A 186 20.86 -25.56 -7.41
CA MET A 186 21.95 -26.22 -6.66
C MET A 186 21.55 -27.59 -6.14
N LEU A 187 20.34 -27.71 -5.56
CA LEU A 187 19.83 -28.98 -5.05
C LEU A 187 19.66 -30.01 -6.17
N SER A 188 19.11 -29.62 -7.32
CA SER A 188 18.96 -30.52 -8.47
C SER A 188 20.30 -30.99 -9.01
N THR A 189 21.30 -30.10 -9.12
CA THR A 189 22.66 -30.46 -9.53
C THR A 189 23.31 -31.41 -8.52
N PHE A 190 23.18 -31.16 -7.22
CA PHE A 190 23.70 -32.04 -6.16
C PHE A 190 23.06 -33.44 -6.24
N THR A 191 21.73 -33.51 -6.44
CA THR A 191 21.01 -34.78 -6.54
C THR A 191 21.48 -35.60 -7.76
N LEU A 192 21.65 -34.95 -8.90
CA LEU A 192 22.18 -35.59 -10.11
C LEU A 192 23.63 -36.07 -9.92
N THR A 193 24.50 -35.23 -9.34
CA THR A 193 25.91 -35.58 -9.07
C THR A 193 26.00 -36.79 -8.14
N ARG A 194 25.15 -36.82 -7.09
CA ARG A 194 25.10 -37.98 -6.17
C ARG A 194 24.61 -39.23 -6.90
N GLY A 195 23.61 -39.15 -7.78
CA GLY A 195 23.16 -40.27 -8.61
C GLY A 195 24.23 -40.80 -9.53
N LEU A 196 24.97 -39.91 -10.20
CA LEU A 196 26.11 -40.28 -11.09
C LEU A 196 27.26 -40.89 -10.29
N THR A 197 27.57 -40.38 -9.12
CA THR A 197 28.62 -40.92 -8.23
C THR A 197 28.27 -42.33 -7.76
N ASN A 198 27.02 -42.58 -7.43
CA ASN A 198 26.55 -43.93 -7.06
C ASN A 198 26.61 -44.91 -8.23
N LEU A 199 26.25 -44.42 -9.45
CA LEU A 199 26.40 -45.23 -10.67
C LEU A 199 27.86 -45.57 -10.95
N ALA A 200 28.80 -44.61 -10.82
CA ALA A 200 30.23 -44.83 -10.99
C ALA A 200 30.82 -45.83 -9.96
N LYS A 201 30.33 -45.78 -8.73
CA LYS A 201 30.75 -46.72 -7.66
C LYS A 201 30.23 -48.14 -7.91
N ALA A 202 29.07 -48.27 -8.55
CA ALA A 202 28.52 -49.58 -8.89
C ALA A 202 29.29 -50.29 -10.06
N ASP A 203 30.25 -49.59 -10.68
CA ASP A 203 31.15 -50.06 -11.74
C ASP A 203 30.40 -50.87 -12.80
N PRO A 204 29.39 -50.27 -13.49
CA PRO A 204 28.52 -51.00 -14.43
C PRO A 204 29.24 -51.53 -15.66
N PHE A 205 30.52 -51.13 -15.85
CA PHE A 205 31.32 -51.48 -17.02
C PHE A 205 32.50 -52.42 -16.73
N SER A 206 32.80 -52.73 -15.43
CA SER A 206 34.00 -53.50 -15.07
C SER A 206 33.93 -54.98 -15.34
N GLY A 207 32.80 -55.52 -15.75
CA GLY A 207 32.67 -56.93 -16.09
C GLY A 207 33.16 -57.95 -15.05
N LYS A 208 33.64 -57.46 -13.87
CA LYS A 208 34.05 -58.32 -12.76
C LYS A 208 32.80 -58.85 -12.05
N SER A 209 32.42 -60.06 -12.38
CA SER A 209 31.51 -60.85 -11.56
C SER A 209 31.97 -60.76 -10.12
N SER A 210 31.14 -60.16 -9.26
CA SER A 210 31.33 -60.33 -7.84
C SER A 210 31.19 -61.82 -7.56
N THR A 211 32.30 -62.49 -7.33
CA THR A 211 32.32 -63.85 -6.78
C THR A 211 31.57 -63.75 -5.45
N ILE A 212 30.36 -64.27 -5.43
CA ILE A 212 29.62 -64.54 -4.22
C ILE A 212 30.53 -65.38 -3.38
N ASP A 213 30.99 -64.85 -2.26
CA ASP A 213 31.79 -65.55 -1.28
C ASP A 213 30.98 -66.77 -0.82
N PRO A 214 31.42 -68.02 -1.12
CA PRO A 214 30.65 -69.22 -0.81
C PRO A 214 30.63 -69.53 0.72
N ASP A 215 31.30 -68.69 1.56
CA ASP A 215 31.42 -68.90 3.01
C ASP A 215 30.43 -68.10 3.88
N PHE A 216 29.33 -67.65 3.33
CA PHE A 216 28.25 -67.08 4.16
C PHE A 216 27.54 -68.24 4.91
N LYS A 217 28.21 -68.75 5.93
CA LYS A 217 27.61 -69.62 6.95
C LYS A 217 26.57 -68.79 7.72
N GLY A 218 25.30 -69.07 7.44
CA GLY A 218 24.19 -68.49 8.15
C GLY A 218 24.36 -68.66 9.65
N TYR A 219 24.50 -67.55 10.34
CA TYR A 219 24.30 -67.49 11.80
C TYR A 219 22.80 -67.63 12.05
N GLY A 220 22.41 -68.87 12.35
CA GLY A 220 21.17 -69.18 13.03
C GLY A 220 21.25 -68.62 14.47
N GLY A 221 20.72 -67.47 14.72
CA GLY A 221 20.50 -66.90 16.02
C GLY A 221 19.07 -67.14 16.46
N ARG A 222 18.87 -68.09 17.37
CA ARG A 222 17.69 -68.23 18.22
C ARG A 222 17.52 -66.91 19.00
N PHE A 223 16.36 -66.35 19.02
CA PHE A 223 15.44 -66.12 20.14
C PHE A 223 14.24 -65.33 19.60
#